data_e7eaae463b1049cdf95ad36dadea5fe7
#
_entry.id   e7eaae463b1049cdf95ad36dadea5fe7
#
_cell.length_a   1.000
_cell.length_b   1.000
_cell.length_c   1.000
_cell.angle_alpha   90.00
_cell.angle_beta   90.00
_cell.angle_gamma   90.00
#
_symmetry.space_group_name_H-M   'P 1'
#
loop_
_entity.id
_entity.type
_entity.pdbx_description
1 polymer ?
#
loop_
_entity_poly.entity_id
_entity_poly.type
_entity_poly.pdbx_seq_one_letter_code
_entity_poly.pdbx_strand_id
1 'polypeptide(L)'
;MPNALVVDVDARKMFWGDARLDKIERVDMDDLSIRVVLTKASPQHPFDMAIHQNFLFYTDWVLHAVVRIDKFSGEDVTWLKSDIQRPMSLIAIGK
;
A
#
# COMPACT_ATOMS: atom_id res chain seq x y z
N MET A 1 0.81 14.62 -5.12
CA MET A 1 0.88 13.73 -6.28
C MET A 1 0.95 12.29 -5.82
N PRO A 2 -0.03 11.46 -6.17
CA PRO A 2 0.04 10.04 -5.80
C PRO A 2 1.15 9.33 -6.56
N ASN A 3 1.85 8.45 -5.90
CA ASN A 3 2.96 7.72 -6.49
C ASN A 3 2.61 6.28 -6.83
N ALA A 4 1.56 5.75 -6.25
CA ALA A 4 1.15 4.38 -6.48
C ALA A 4 -0.35 4.25 -6.40
N LEU A 5 -0.89 3.37 -7.23
CA LEU A 5 -2.32 3.13 -7.30
C LEU A 5 -2.52 1.66 -7.59
N VAL A 6 -3.42 1.01 -6.85
CA VAL A 6 -3.80 -0.36 -7.13
C VAL A 6 -5.30 -0.53 -6.90
N VAL A 7 -5.93 -1.37 -7.71
CA VAL A 7 -7.36 -1.64 -7.62
C VAL A 7 -7.56 -3.08 -7.17
N ASP A 8 -8.37 -3.25 -6.13
CA ASP A 8 -8.82 -4.56 -5.66
C ASP A 8 -10.20 -4.78 -6.24
N VAL A 9 -10.27 -5.50 -7.36
CA VAL A 9 -11.52 -5.71 -8.08
C VAL A 9 -12.50 -6.50 -7.25
N ASP A 10 -12.04 -7.52 -6.55
CA ASP A 10 -12.92 -8.39 -5.77
C ASP A 10 -13.57 -7.65 -4.61
N ALA A 11 -12.82 -6.83 -3.92
CA ALA A 11 -13.33 -6.06 -2.79
C ALA A 11 -13.94 -4.72 -3.23
N ARG A 12 -13.79 -4.35 -4.49
CA ARG A 12 -14.26 -3.08 -5.04
C ARG A 12 -13.70 -1.89 -4.27
N LYS A 13 -12.40 -1.94 -4.01
CA LYS A 13 -11.66 -0.88 -3.33
C LYS A 13 -10.49 -0.45 -4.18
N MET A 14 -10.10 0.80 -4.03
CA MET A 14 -8.95 1.37 -4.68
C MET A 14 -8.01 1.88 -3.60
N PHE A 15 -6.72 1.60 -3.77
CA PHE A 15 -5.71 2.02 -2.81
C PHE A 15 -4.72 2.94 -3.51
N TRP A 16 -4.39 4.03 -2.88
CA TRP A 16 -3.35 4.90 -3.42
C TRP A 16 -2.40 5.36 -2.33
N GLY A 17 -1.14 5.51 -2.73
CA GLY A 17 -0.10 6.03 -1.85
C GLY A 17 0.28 7.43 -2.27
N ASP A 18 0.36 8.33 -1.32
CA ASP A 18 0.76 9.72 -1.55
C ASP A 18 2.03 9.97 -0.74
N ALA A 19 3.18 9.92 -1.44
CA ALA A 19 4.47 10.09 -0.78
C ALA A 19 4.64 11.49 -0.20
N ARG A 20 3.98 12.48 -0.78
CA ARG A 20 4.07 13.84 -0.28
C ARG A 20 3.38 13.99 1.07
N LEU A 21 2.34 13.21 1.30
CA LEU A 21 1.58 13.24 2.55
C LEU A 21 1.89 12.05 3.45
N ASP A 22 2.80 11.17 3.01
CA ASP A 22 3.22 9.98 3.77
C ASP A 22 2.05 9.12 4.21
N LYS A 23 1.12 8.86 3.29
CA LYS A 23 -0.07 8.09 3.64
C LYS A 23 -0.52 7.19 2.52
N ILE A 24 -1.28 6.18 2.91
CA ILE A 24 -1.99 5.29 1.99
C ILE A 24 -3.49 5.43 2.30
N GLU A 25 -4.29 5.66 1.26
CA GLU A 25 -5.74 5.74 1.40
C GLU A 25 -6.42 4.58 0.70
N ARG A 26 -7.52 4.12 1.30
CA ARG A 26 -8.43 3.18 0.68
C ARG A 26 -9.73 3.91 0.34
N VAL A 27 -10.18 3.78 -0.90
CA VAL A 27 -11.38 4.45 -1.39
C VAL A 27 -12.34 3.38 -1.88
N ASP A 28 -13.62 3.51 -1.51
CA ASP A 28 -14.66 2.61 -1.98
C ASP A 28 -15.00 2.97 -3.43
N MET A 29 -14.97 1.98 -4.34
CA MET A 29 -15.24 2.20 -5.74
C MET A 29 -16.72 2.47 -6.02
N ASP A 30 -17.60 2.02 -5.16
CA ASP A 30 -19.04 2.24 -5.31
C ASP A 30 -19.50 3.55 -4.70
N ASP A 31 -18.72 4.13 -3.79
CA ASP A 31 -19.01 5.41 -3.18
C ASP A 31 -17.69 6.11 -2.84
N LEU A 32 -17.28 7.02 -3.71
CA LEU A 32 -15.98 7.67 -3.59
C LEU A 32 -15.86 8.58 -2.38
N SER A 33 -16.96 8.85 -1.68
CA SER A 33 -16.91 9.62 -0.44
C SER A 33 -16.44 8.77 0.74
N ILE A 34 -16.45 7.45 0.61
CA ILE A 34 -15.99 6.55 1.66
C ILE A 34 -14.49 6.36 1.49
N ARG A 35 -13.72 7.02 2.36
CA ARG A 35 -12.27 7.00 2.31
C ARG A 35 -11.72 6.67 3.68
N VAL A 36 -10.71 5.81 3.73
CA VAL A 36 -10.05 5.43 4.96
C VAL A 36 -8.54 5.60 4.77
N VAL A 37 -7.91 6.33 5.69
CA VAL A 37 -6.47 6.49 5.69
C VAL A 37 -5.86 5.35 6.49
N LEU A 38 -4.99 4.57 5.85
CA LEU A 38 -4.32 3.43 6.48
C LEU A 38 -2.99 3.91 7.06
N THR A 39 -3.05 4.56 8.23
CA THR A 39 -1.87 5.22 8.82
C THR A 39 -1.06 4.34 9.74
N LYS A 40 -1.56 3.15 10.08
CA LYS A 40 -0.87 2.30 11.07
C LYS A 40 0.45 1.78 10.57
N ALA A 41 0.63 1.70 9.27
CA ALA A 41 1.89 1.29 8.67
C ALA A 41 2.94 2.41 8.68
N SER A 42 2.54 3.65 8.93
CA SER A 42 3.41 4.82 8.92
C SER A 42 4.30 4.88 7.68
N PRO A 43 3.71 4.82 6.47
CA PRO A 43 4.53 4.89 5.27
C PRO A 43 5.26 6.23 5.20
N GLN A 44 6.51 6.18 4.73
CA GLN A 44 7.31 7.40 4.58
C GLN A 44 7.34 7.86 3.13
N HIS A 45 7.48 6.93 2.21
CA HIS A 45 7.52 7.26 0.80
C HIS A 45 7.01 6.05 0.01
N PRO A 46 5.70 5.77 0.09
CA PRO A 46 5.14 4.62 -0.62
C PRO A 46 5.25 4.83 -2.13
N PHE A 47 5.80 3.85 -2.82
CA PHE A 47 6.11 3.99 -4.24
C PHE A 47 5.28 3.04 -5.10
N ASP A 48 5.27 1.76 -4.78
CA ASP A 48 4.59 0.74 -5.56
C ASP A 48 3.74 -0.12 -4.65
N MET A 49 2.58 -0.55 -5.12
CA MET A 49 1.63 -1.30 -4.31
C MET A 49 1.06 -2.47 -5.09
N ALA A 50 0.74 -3.54 -4.37
CA ALA A 50 0.07 -4.71 -4.92
C ALA A 50 -0.86 -5.32 -3.88
N ILE A 51 -1.91 -5.99 -4.36
CA ILE A 51 -2.88 -6.68 -3.52
C ILE A 51 -2.68 -8.18 -3.71
N HIS A 52 -2.67 -8.91 -2.61
CA HIS A 52 -2.71 -10.37 -2.64
C HIS A 52 -3.52 -10.85 -1.45
N GLN A 53 -4.65 -11.51 -1.73
CA GLN A 53 -5.57 -11.99 -0.68
C GLN A 53 -6.03 -10.82 0.20
N ASN A 54 -5.86 -10.91 1.52
CA ASN A 54 -6.29 -9.87 2.44
C ASN A 54 -5.21 -8.84 2.73
N PHE A 55 -4.13 -8.84 1.95
CA PHE A 55 -2.98 -8.00 2.24
C PHE A 55 -2.71 -7.00 1.14
N LEU A 56 -2.28 -5.83 1.57
CA LEU A 56 -1.69 -4.82 0.71
C LEU A 56 -0.19 -4.83 0.95
N PHE A 57 0.56 -4.94 -0.14
CA PHE A 57 2.01 -4.86 -0.11
C PHE A 57 2.43 -3.53 -0.72
N TYR A 58 3.40 -2.87 -0.12
CA TYR A 58 3.94 -1.67 -0.73
C TYR A 58 5.45 -1.61 -0.53
N THR A 59 6.12 -0.94 -1.47
CA THR A 59 7.53 -0.62 -1.33
C THR A 59 7.67 0.79 -0.77
N ASP A 60 8.67 0.99 0.06
CA ASP A 60 8.91 2.30 0.66
C ASP A 60 10.38 2.65 0.47
N TRP A 61 10.62 3.72 -0.29
CA TRP A 61 11.98 4.10 -0.65
C TRP A 61 12.75 4.72 0.50
N VAL A 62 12.08 5.40 1.40
CA VAL A 62 12.75 5.98 2.57
C VAL A 62 13.14 4.89 3.55
N LEU A 63 12.25 3.93 3.77
CA LEU A 63 12.47 2.83 4.69
C LEU A 63 13.30 1.71 4.07
N HIS A 64 13.51 1.73 2.77
CA HIS A 64 14.18 0.65 2.03
C HIS A 64 13.55 -0.70 2.32
N ALA A 65 12.23 -0.75 2.25
CA ALA A 65 11.49 -1.92 2.73
C ALA A 65 10.36 -2.29 1.80
N VAL A 66 9.99 -3.58 1.85
CA VAL A 66 8.70 -4.05 1.38
C VAL A 66 7.87 -4.34 2.62
N VAL A 67 6.69 -3.75 2.69
CA VAL A 67 5.83 -3.83 3.87
C VAL A 67 4.51 -4.47 3.48
N ARG A 68 4.00 -5.32 4.36
CA ARG A 68 2.69 -5.94 4.20
C ARG A 68 1.78 -5.46 5.31
N ILE A 69 0.57 -5.08 4.96
CA ILE A 69 -0.46 -4.68 5.93
C ILE A 69 -1.79 -5.34 5.58
N ASP A 70 -2.68 -5.41 6.56
CA ASP A 70 -4.06 -5.79 6.29
C ASP A 70 -4.70 -4.71 5.43
N LYS A 71 -5.30 -5.09 4.30
CA LYS A 71 -5.80 -4.10 3.34
C LYS A 71 -7.04 -3.37 3.82
N PHE A 72 -7.74 -3.88 4.81
CA PHE A 72 -8.95 -3.24 5.33
C PHE A 72 -8.66 -2.34 6.52
N SER A 73 -7.83 -2.80 7.45
CA SER A 73 -7.58 -2.09 8.70
C SER A 73 -6.27 -1.30 8.70
N GLY A 74 -5.31 -1.67 7.86
CA GLY A 74 -3.96 -1.12 7.92
C GLY A 74 -3.13 -1.70 9.05
N GLU A 75 -3.65 -2.70 9.76
CA GLU A 75 -2.94 -3.34 10.89
C GLU A 75 -2.08 -4.51 10.40
N ASP A 76 -1.55 -5.28 11.32
CA ASP A 76 -0.69 -6.43 11.03
C ASP A 76 0.49 -6.03 10.14
N VAL A 77 1.13 -4.94 10.49
CA VAL A 77 2.27 -4.42 9.73
C VAL A 77 3.43 -5.38 9.83
N THR A 78 3.90 -5.86 8.70
CA THR A 78 5.01 -6.79 8.62
C THR A 78 6.03 -6.30 7.61
N TRP A 79 7.27 -6.16 8.03
CA TRP A 79 8.37 -5.78 7.15
C TRP A 79 8.94 -7.05 6.55
N LEU A 80 8.80 -7.19 5.23
CA LEU A 80 9.23 -8.40 4.55
C LEU A 80 10.69 -8.35 4.13
N LYS A 81 11.17 -7.14 3.83
CA LYS A 81 12.54 -6.96 3.43
C LYS A 81 12.92 -5.50 3.66
N SER A 82 13.97 -5.28 4.43
CA SER A 82 14.26 -3.95 4.94
C SER A 82 15.56 -3.35 4.43
N ASP A 83 16.30 -4.03 3.55
CA ASP A 83 17.57 -3.51 3.03
C ASP A 83 17.60 -3.40 1.51
N ILE A 84 16.43 -3.24 0.92
CA ILE A 84 16.32 -3.06 -0.52
C ILE A 84 16.73 -1.64 -0.87
N GLN A 85 17.73 -1.49 -1.73
CA GLN A 85 18.17 -0.16 -2.12
C GLN A 85 17.21 0.53 -3.06
N ARG A 86 16.57 -0.23 -3.94
CA ARG A 86 15.60 0.31 -4.90
C ARG A 86 14.40 -0.61 -5.01
N PRO A 87 13.47 -0.53 -4.06
CA PRO A 87 12.25 -1.30 -4.20
C PRO A 87 11.49 -0.78 -5.41
N MET A 88 11.38 -1.59 -6.45
CA MET A 88 10.81 -1.13 -7.70
C MET A 88 9.43 -1.67 -7.97
N SER A 89 9.23 -2.96 -7.79
CA SER A 89 7.98 -3.60 -8.20
C SER A 89 7.62 -4.72 -7.27
N LEU A 90 6.33 -4.86 -7.02
CA LEU A 90 5.77 -5.92 -6.18
C LEU A 90 5.14 -7.03 -6.99
N ILE A 91 5.28 -7.01 -8.32
CA ILE A 91 4.61 -7.97 -9.18
C ILE A 91 4.90 -9.41 -8.80
N ALA A 92 6.14 -9.69 -8.40
CA ALA A 92 6.55 -11.05 -8.06
C ALA A 92 6.07 -11.52 -6.69
N ILE A 93 5.64 -10.60 -5.81
CA ILE A 93 5.31 -10.94 -4.44
C ILE A 93 3.99 -11.70 -4.34
N GLY A 94 3.05 -11.40 -5.21
CA GLY A 94 1.73 -12.02 -5.17
C GLY A 94 1.66 -13.41 -5.78
N LYS A 95 2.76 -13.95 -6.21
CA LYS A 95 2.78 -15.25 -6.88
C LYS A 95 3.00 -16.42 -5.96
#